data_d0ff2fa42ae0a233183f81bad50e9240
#
_entry.id   d0ff2fa42ae0a233183f81bad50e9240
#
_cell.length_a   1.000
_cell.length_b   1.000
_cell.length_c   1.000
_cell.angle_alpha   90.00
_cell.angle_beta   90.00
_cell.angle_gamma   90.00
#
_symmetry.space_group_name_H-M   'P 1'
#
loop_
_entity.id
_entity.type
_entity.pdbx_description
1 polymer ?
#
loop_
_entity_poly.entity_id
_entity_poly.type
_entity_poly.pdbx_seq_one_letter_code
_entity_poly.pdbx_strand_id
1 'polypeptide(L)'
;HLRMLVTSRESLRIAGERVLFVAPLPRPDLAIWRAGADDQTRDEDAPAVQLFVQRALARRPDLAVDPTLAKGRANLAIIADICHRLDGLPLAIELAAAQTEVLSLAAIRSLLTDAGLPMLTGGDRDQPARLQTMDAAISWSYELLSGREQALFRALSVFAGGFTLTAVDWVCSGNDGIDHLRPRD
;
A
#
# COMPACT_ATOMS: atom_id res chain seq x y z
N HIS A 1 -29.92 5.46 21.74
CA HIS A 1 -28.91 4.45 21.39
C HIS A 1 -27.75 5.16 20.64
N LEU A 2 -26.54 5.08 21.21
CA LEU A 2 -25.33 5.60 20.59
C LEU A 2 -24.74 4.51 19.68
N ARG A 3 -24.34 4.89 18.47
CA ARG A 3 -23.52 4.07 17.56
C ARG A 3 -22.22 4.80 17.27
N MET A 4 -21.12 4.10 17.41
CA MET A 4 -19.78 4.66 17.16
C MET A 4 -19.09 3.82 16.09
N LEU A 5 -18.41 4.48 15.15
CA LEU A 5 -17.47 3.87 14.23
C LEU A 5 -16.07 4.34 14.61
N VAL A 6 -15.19 3.39 14.90
CA VAL A 6 -13.82 3.67 15.35
C VAL A 6 -12.85 2.96 14.43
N THR A 7 -11.82 3.64 13.96
CA THR A 7 -10.69 3.03 13.29
C THR A 7 -9.58 2.78 14.30
N SER A 8 -9.11 1.54 14.39
CA SER A 8 -8.05 1.13 15.30
C SER A 8 -7.20 0.03 14.66
N ARG A 9 -5.97 -0.10 15.07
CA ARG A 9 -5.08 -1.21 14.67
C ARG A 9 -5.28 -2.44 15.55
N GLU A 10 -5.94 -2.26 16.68
CA GLU A 10 -6.24 -3.31 17.65
C GLU A 10 -7.73 -3.33 18.00
N SER A 11 -8.22 -4.49 18.41
CA SER A 11 -9.55 -4.63 18.99
C SER A 11 -9.61 -3.86 20.31
N LEU A 12 -10.69 -3.11 20.53
CA LEU A 12 -10.94 -2.36 21.77
C LEU A 12 -11.29 -3.27 22.93
N ARG A 13 -11.74 -4.50 22.67
CA ARG A 13 -12.16 -5.53 23.63
C ARG A 13 -13.28 -5.05 24.59
N ILE A 14 -14.24 -4.30 24.05
CA ILE A 14 -15.40 -3.79 24.81
C ILE A 14 -16.67 -4.54 24.46
N ALA A 15 -17.63 -4.59 25.40
CA ALA A 15 -18.90 -5.24 25.16
C ALA A 15 -19.67 -4.59 24.00
N GLY A 16 -20.17 -5.42 23.08
CA GLY A 16 -20.91 -4.97 21.89
C GLY A 16 -20.01 -4.52 20.71
N GLU A 17 -18.69 -4.64 20.83
CA GLU A 17 -17.78 -4.40 19.72
C GLU A 17 -18.07 -5.36 18.54
N ARG A 18 -18.02 -4.81 17.34
CA ARG A 18 -17.99 -5.59 16.09
C ARG A 18 -16.77 -5.16 15.30
N VAL A 19 -15.82 -6.06 15.17
CA VAL A 19 -14.60 -5.81 14.41
C VAL A 19 -14.85 -6.06 12.93
N LEU A 20 -14.55 -5.06 12.08
CA LEU A 20 -14.52 -5.17 10.65
C LEU A 20 -13.07 -5.06 10.18
N PHE A 21 -12.56 -6.14 9.60
CA PHE A 21 -11.23 -6.10 8.98
C PHE A 21 -11.30 -5.36 7.64
N VAL A 22 -10.47 -4.32 7.49
CA VAL A 22 -10.35 -3.55 6.25
C VAL A 22 -9.15 -4.07 5.48
N ALA A 23 -9.42 -4.85 4.42
CA ALA A 23 -8.37 -5.34 3.52
C ALA A 23 -7.86 -4.21 2.61
N PRO A 24 -6.64 -4.35 2.05
CA PRO A 24 -6.20 -3.53 0.92
C PRO A 24 -7.19 -3.59 -0.25
N LEU A 25 -7.14 -2.60 -1.14
CA LEU A 25 -7.97 -2.61 -2.34
C LEU A 25 -7.61 -3.80 -3.23
N PRO A 26 -8.62 -4.46 -3.85
CA PRO A 26 -8.38 -5.49 -4.85
C PRO A 26 -7.43 -4.98 -5.95
N ARG A 27 -6.43 -5.79 -6.27
CA ARG A 27 -5.42 -5.49 -7.28
C ARG A 27 -5.85 -6.07 -8.62
N PRO A 28 -5.46 -5.43 -9.74
CA PRO A 28 -5.69 -6.01 -11.06
C PRO A 28 -4.86 -7.28 -11.27
N ASP A 29 -5.41 -8.25 -11.99
CA ASP A 29 -4.64 -9.41 -12.45
C ASP A 29 -3.75 -9.02 -13.63
N LEU A 30 -2.44 -8.92 -13.37
CA LEU A 30 -1.46 -8.54 -14.39
C LEU A 30 -1.36 -9.50 -15.56
N ALA A 31 -1.74 -10.78 -15.39
CA ALA A 31 -1.75 -11.74 -16.49
C ALA A 31 -2.81 -11.35 -17.53
N ILE A 32 -3.99 -10.97 -17.10
CA ILE A 32 -5.08 -10.47 -17.94
C ILE A 32 -4.66 -9.18 -18.64
N TRP A 33 -4.07 -8.24 -17.92
CA TRP A 33 -3.63 -6.96 -18.47
C TRP A 33 -2.51 -7.08 -19.50
N ARG A 34 -1.58 -8.02 -19.32
CA ARG A 34 -0.46 -8.27 -20.25
C ARG A 34 -0.86 -9.07 -21.48
N ALA A 35 -1.84 -9.96 -21.36
CA ALA A 35 -2.32 -10.80 -22.45
C ALA A 35 -3.06 -10.01 -23.55
N GLY A 36 -3.31 -8.72 -23.36
CA GLY A 36 -4.08 -7.90 -24.30
C GLY A 36 -5.53 -8.36 -24.45
N ALA A 37 -6.07 -9.05 -23.43
CA ALA A 37 -7.42 -9.56 -23.42
C ALA A 37 -8.44 -8.47 -23.78
N ASP A 38 -9.51 -8.87 -24.47
CA ASP A 38 -10.59 -8.01 -24.94
C ASP A 38 -11.15 -7.13 -23.82
N ASP A 39 -11.66 -5.94 -24.19
CA ASP A 39 -12.20 -4.91 -23.31
C ASP A 39 -13.18 -5.41 -22.21
N GLN A 40 -13.82 -6.56 -22.42
CA GLN A 40 -14.78 -7.14 -21.46
C GLN A 40 -14.14 -7.93 -20.32
N THR A 41 -12.86 -8.25 -20.39
CA THR A 41 -12.13 -9.02 -19.37
C THR A 41 -11.10 -8.18 -18.61
N ARG A 42 -10.87 -6.93 -19.02
CA ARG A 42 -10.01 -6.02 -18.29
C ARG A 42 -10.75 -5.55 -17.05
N ASP A 43 -10.14 -5.81 -15.94
CA ASP A 43 -10.60 -5.33 -14.64
C ASP A 43 -10.30 -3.82 -14.53
N GLU A 44 -10.83 -3.02 -15.52
CA GLU A 44 -10.78 -1.57 -15.51
C GLU A 44 -11.47 -1.02 -14.26
N ASP A 45 -12.36 -1.83 -13.70
CA ASP A 45 -13.06 -1.59 -12.46
C ASP A 45 -12.27 -2.01 -11.21
N ALA A 46 -11.02 -2.47 -11.33
CA ALA A 46 -10.21 -2.78 -10.15
C ALA A 46 -10.12 -1.55 -9.24
N PRO A 47 -10.63 -1.61 -8.01
CA PRO A 47 -10.72 -0.44 -7.11
C PRO A 47 -9.39 0.29 -6.92
N ALA A 48 -8.27 -0.44 -6.94
CA ALA A 48 -6.94 0.15 -6.86
C ALA A 48 -6.62 1.03 -8.08
N VAL A 49 -6.98 0.59 -9.29
CA VAL A 49 -6.77 1.34 -10.53
C VAL A 49 -7.70 2.55 -10.58
N GLN A 50 -8.96 2.38 -10.20
CA GLN A 50 -9.93 3.48 -10.13
C GLN A 50 -9.46 4.58 -9.19
N LEU A 51 -8.98 4.23 -7.98
CA LEU A 51 -8.44 5.19 -7.03
C LEU A 51 -7.26 5.96 -7.63
N PHE A 52 -6.30 5.25 -8.25
CA PHE A 52 -5.15 5.90 -8.89
C PHE A 52 -5.60 6.88 -9.98
N VAL A 53 -6.47 6.43 -10.90
CA VAL A 53 -6.96 7.26 -12.01
C VAL A 53 -7.69 8.51 -11.49
N GLN A 54 -8.58 8.34 -10.52
CA GLN A 54 -9.31 9.46 -9.91
C GLN A 54 -8.35 10.50 -9.31
N ARG A 55 -7.36 10.06 -8.54
CA ARG A 55 -6.38 10.95 -7.89
C ARG A 55 -5.43 11.59 -8.89
N ALA A 56 -4.99 10.83 -9.91
CA ALA A 56 -4.12 11.33 -10.96
C ALA A 56 -4.81 12.39 -11.83
N LEU A 57 -6.08 12.16 -12.24
CA LEU A 57 -6.85 13.13 -13.03
C LEU A 57 -7.15 14.42 -12.26
N ALA A 58 -7.30 14.36 -10.94
CA ALA A 58 -7.46 15.55 -10.11
C ALA A 58 -6.22 16.45 -10.13
N ARG A 59 -5.02 15.88 -10.34
CA ARG A 59 -3.74 16.59 -10.41
C ARG A 59 -3.34 16.91 -11.86
N ARG A 60 -3.69 16.03 -12.78
CA ARG A 60 -3.30 16.07 -14.19
C ARG A 60 -4.48 15.69 -15.08
N PRO A 61 -5.38 16.64 -15.38
CA PRO A 61 -6.61 16.39 -16.15
C PRO A 61 -6.35 15.90 -17.59
N ASP A 62 -5.18 16.19 -18.16
CA ASP A 62 -4.77 15.80 -19.50
C ASP A 62 -4.18 14.39 -19.59
N LEU A 63 -4.12 13.65 -18.48
CA LEU A 63 -3.63 12.27 -18.46
C LEU A 63 -4.52 11.39 -19.35
N ALA A 64 -3.92 10.80 -20.41
CA ALA A 64 -4.64 9.92 -21.32
C ALA A 64 -4.90 8.57 -20.64
N VAL A 65 -6.14 8.33 -20.22
CA VAL A 65 -6.59 7.07 -19.58
C VAL A 65 -7.87 6.52 -20.24
N ASP A 66 -8.23 7.04 -21.41
CA ASP A 66 -9.36 6.52 -22.19
C ASP A 66 -9.03 5.13 -22.74
N PRO A 67 -9.74 4.07 -22.30
CA PRO A 67 -9.45 2.69 -22.70
C PRO A 67 -9.71 2.43 -24.20
N THR A 68 -10.50 3.26 -24.86
CA THR A 68 -10.75 3.14 -26.30
C THR A 68 -9.54 3.53 -27.15
N LEU A 69 -8.65 4.34 -26.59
CA LEU A 69 -7.44 4.82 -27.26
C LEU A 69 -6.22 3.96 -26.92
N ALA A 70 -5.36 3.72 -27.91
CA ALA A 70 -4.13 2.93 -27.72
C ALA A 70 -3.23 3.50 -26.60
N LYS A 71 -3.09 4.83 -26.52
CA LYS A 71 -2.32 5.52 -25.49
C LYS A 71 -2.97 5.37 -24.11
N GLY A 72 -4.29 5.44 -24.02
CA GLY A 72 -5.02 5.24 -22.77
C GLY A 72 -4.84 3.82 -22.24
N ARG A 73 -4.99 2.80 -23.09
CA ARG A 73 -4.74 1.41 -22.73
C ARG A 73 -3.32 1.17 -22.23
N ALA A 74 -2.32 1.75 -22.90
CA ALA A 74 -0.92 1.63 -22.47
C ALA A 74 -0.70 2.27 -21.08
N ASN A 75 -1.30 3.43 -20.84
CA ASN A 75 -1.20 4.10 -19.54
C ASN A 75 -1.92 3.32 -18.44
N LEU A 76 -3.12 2.79 -18.69
CA LEU A 76 -3.86 1.97 -17.75
C LEU A 76 -3.07 0.69 -17.38
N ALA A 77 -2.40 0.05 -18.33
CA ALA A 77 -1.55 -1.10 -18.06
C ALA A 77 -0.36 -0.73 -17.14
N ILE A 78 0.23 0.45 -17.29
CA ILE A 78 1.28 0.93 -16.38
C ILE A 78 0.70 1.23 -14.99
N ILE A 79 -0.47 1.85 -14.92
CA ILE A 79 -1.17 2.12 -13.65
C ILE A 79 -1.49 0.81 -12.93
N ALA A 80 -1.95 -0.22 -13.64
CA ALA A 80 -2.21 -1.54 -13.07
C ALA A 80 -0.94 -2.16 -12.47
N ASP A 81 0.20 -2.08 -13.16
CA ASP A 81 1.49 -2.55 -12.63
C ASP A 81 1.93 -1.76 -11.39
N ILE A 82 1.73 -0.43 -11.37
CA ILE A 82 1.99 0.42 -10.19
C ILE A 82 1.13 -0.04 -9.01
N CYS A 83 -0.19 -0.15 -9.18
CA CYS A 83 -1.12 -0.57 -8.14
C CYS A 83 -0.81 -1.96 -7.60
N HIS A 84 -0.39 -2.88 -8.47
CA HIS A 84 0.04 -4.22 -8.07
C HIS A 84 1.28 -4.18 -7.18
N ARG A 85 2.29 -3.37 -7.50
CA ARG A 85 3.51 -3.18 -6.69
C ARG A 85 3.27 -2.51 -5.36
N LEU A 86 2.22 -1.71 -5.26
CA LEU A 86 1.80 -1.03 -4.03
C LEU A 86 0.85 -1.87 -3.18
N ASP A 87 0.66 -3.15 -3.52
CA ASP A 87 -0.18 -4.12 -2.79
C ASP A 87 -1.62 -3.65 -2.53
N GLY A 88 -2.14 -2.76 -3.37
CA GLY A 88 -3.47 -2.18 -3.21
C GLY A 88 -3.61 -1.27 -1.98
N LEU A 89 -2.52 -0.80 -1.38
CA LEU A 89 -2.54 0.09 -0.22
C LEU A 89 -3.00 1.49 -0.61
N PRO A 90 -4.18 1.98 -0.11
CA PRO A 90 -4.77 3.23 -0.59
C PRO A 90 -3.83 4.43 -0.48
N LEU A 91 -3.19 4.63 0.68
CA LEU A 91 -2.26 5.75 0.87
C LEU A 91 -1.09 5.72 -0.12
N ALA A 92 -0.50 4.55 -0.34
CA ALA A 92 0.60 4.40 -1.30
C ALA A 92 0.15 4.73 -2.73
N ILE A 93 -1.07 4.31 -3.11
CA ILE A 93 -1.68 4.61 -4.41
C ILE A 93 -1.93 6.12 -4.56
N GLU A 94 -2.48 6.79 -3.55
CA GLU A 94 -2.73 8.23 -3.57
C GLU A 94 -1.42 9.03 -3.71
N LEU A 95 -0.39 8.66 -2.95
CA LEU A 95 0.93 9.29 -3.03
C LEU A 95 1.61 9.07 -4.40
N ALA A 96 1.49 7.85 -4.95
CA ALA A 96 2.01 7.57 -6.29
C ALA A 96 1.25 8.35 -7.37
N ALA A 97 -0.07 8.46 -7.26
CA ALA A 97 -0.90 9.25 -8.18
C ALA A 97 -0.54 10.74 -8.12
N ALA A 98 -0.23 11.27 -6.94
CA ALA A 98 0.20 12.67 -6.79
C ALA A 98 1.49 12.96 -7.57
N GLN A 99 2.41 11.99 -7.71
CA GLN A 99 3.64 12.16 -8.49
C GLN A 99 3.38 12.37 -10.00
N THR A 100 2.18 12.07 -10.50
CA THR A 100 1.85 12.32 -11.93
C THR A 100 1.88 13.78 -12.32
N GLU A 101 1.84 14.70 -11.36
CA GLU A 101 2.00 16.13 -11.58
C GLU A 101 3.36 16.47 -12.18
N VAL A 102 4.42 15.78 -11.75
CA VAL A 102 5.81 16.06 -12.15
C VAL A 102 6.48 14.92 -12.92
N LEU A 103 6.00 13.69 -12.79
CA LEU A 103 6.60 12.50 -13.38
C LEU A 103 5.67 11.82 -14.39
N SER A 104 6.25 11.15 -15.37
CA SER A 104 5.50 10.24 -16.24
C SER A 104 5.17 8.94 -15.51
N LEU A 105 4.10 8.24 -15.92
CA LEU A 105 3.74 6.94 -15.36
C LEU A 105 4.89 5.92 -15.46
N ALA A 106 5.63 5.93 -16.57
CA ALA A 106 6.78 5.05 -16.74
C ALA A 106 7.91 5.37 -15.75
N ALA A 107 8.16 6.66 -15.47
CA ALA A 107 9.15 7.07 -14.47
C ALA A 107 8.72 6.66 -13.05
N ILE A 108 7.45 6.85 -12.68
CA ILE A 108 6.90 6.41 -11.39
C ILE A 108 7.10 4.90 -11.21
N ARG A 109 6.75 4.10 -12.22
CA ARG A 109 6.94 2.66 -12.21
C ARG A 109 8.42 2.26 -12.01
N SER A 110 9.33 2.90 -12.74
CA SER A 110 10.78 2.63 -12.62
C SER A 110 11.29 2.96 -11.23
N LEU A 111 10.96 4.14 -10.70
CA LEU A 111 11.37 4.57 -9.38
C LEU A 111 10.85 3.65 -8.27
N LEU A 112 9.63 3.14 -8.38
CA LEU A 112 9.10 2.14 -7.44
C LEU A 112 9.89 0.83 -7.48
N THR A 113 10.46 0.48 -8.64
CA THR A 113 11.32 -0.70 -8.76
C THR A 113 12.69 -0.47 -8.13
N ASP A 114 13.27 0.72 -8.33
CA ASP A 114 14.65 1.02 -7.96
C ASP A 114 14.79 1.59 -6.55
N ALA A 115 13.91 2.51 -6.16
CA ALA A 115 13.95 3.24 -4.88
C ALA A 115 12.89 2.78 -3.87
N GLY A 116 11.87 2.05 -4.30
CA GLY A 116 10.79 1.57 -3.44
C GLY A 116 9.91 2.67 -2.84
N LEU A 117 9.40 2.42 -1.63
CA LEU A 117 8.44 3.28 -0.92
C LEU A 117 8.94 4.70 -0.55
N PRO A 118 10.25 4.95 -0.29
CA PRO A 118 10.71 6.30 0.06
C PRO A 118 10.42 7.38 -0.98
N MET A 119 10.22 7.01 -2.26
CA MET A 119 9.82 7.95 -3.29
C MET A 119 8.38 8.48 -3.13
N LEU A 120 7.55 7.81 -2.34
CA LEU A 120 6.13 8.14 -2.17
C LEU A 120 5.96 9.33 -1.22
N THR A 121 6.00 10.52 -1.80
CA THR A 121 5.86 11.83 -1.15
C THR A 121 4.78 12.66 -1.86
N GLY A 122 4.45 13.83 -1.33
CA GLY A 122 3.54 14.76 -2.01
C GLY A 122 2.07 14.55 -1.65
N GLY A 123 1.76 13.99 -0.48
CA GLY A 123 0.41 14.01 0.07
C GLY A 123 -0.12 15.43 0.25
N ASP A 124 -1.44 15.57 0.32
CA ASP A 124 -2.11 16.86 0.44
C ASP A 124 -1.66 17.60 1.70
N ARG A 125 -1.39 18.91 1.59
CA ARG A 125 -0.86 19.73 2.69
C ARG A 125 -1.83 19.92 3.85
N ASP A 126 -3.11 19.74 3.62
CA ASP A 126 -4.18 19.78 4.62
C ASP A 126 -4.33 18.45 5.38
N GLN A 127 -3.68 17.39 4.91
CA GLN A 127 -3.63 16.12 5.63
C GLN A 127 -2.63 16.17 6.79
N PRO A 128 -2.86 15.36 7.85
CA PRO A 128 -1.88 15.18 8.92
C PRO A 128 -0.50 14.80 8.36
N ALA A 129 0.58 15.36 8.92
CA ALA A 129 1.95 15.15 8.43
C ALA A 129 2.30 13.65 8.21
N ARG A 130 1.78 12.76 9.07
CA ARG A 130 1.95 11.30 8.94
C ARG A 130 1.33 10.67 7.69
N LEU A 131 0.48 11.38 6.95
CA LEU A 131 -0.17 10.90 5.72
C LEU A 131 0.38 11.59 4.47
N GLN A 132 1.34 12.51 4.63
CA GLN A 132 1.93 13.25 3.51
C GLN A 132 3.03 12.49 2.79
N THR A 133 3.62 11.49 3.46
CA THR A 133 4.61 10.58 2.86
C THR A 133 4.42 9.16 3.38
N MET A 134 4.85 8.17 2.61
CA MET A 134 4.81 6.76 3.07
C MET A 134 5.78 6.54 4.23
N ASP A 135 6.96 7.17 4.18
CA ASP A 135 7.94 7.11 5.26
C ASP A 135 7.39 7.66 6.57
N ALA A 136 6.72 8.83 6.55
CA ALA A 136 6.09 9.41 7.72
C ALA A 136 4.98 8.51 8.29
N ALA A 137 4.19 7.83 7.44
CA ALA A 137 3.14 6.91 7.89
C ALA A 137 3.72 5.68 8.58
N ILE A 138 4.80 5.12 8.05
CA ILE A 138 5.51 3.97 8.62
C ILE A 138 6.20 4.38 9.91
N SER A 139 6.97 5.49 9.90
CA SER A 139 7.71 5.99 11.06
C SER A 139 6.77 6.29 12.22
N TRP A 140 5.65 6.96 11.98
CA TRP A 140 4.65 7.19 13.01
C TRP A 140 4.12 5.89 13.62
N SER A 141 3.88 4.86 12.80
CA SER A 141 3.43 3.55 13.27
C SER A 141 4.50 2.83 14.08
N TYR A 142 5.76 2.94 13.65
CA TYR A 142 6.92 2.37 14.33
C TYR A 142 7.19 3.01 15.70
N GLU A 143 7.06 4.34 15.80
CA GLU A 143 7.25 5.10 17.04
C GLU A 143 6.22 4.75 18.14
N LEU A 144 5.04 4.26 17.75
CA LEU A 144 4.02 3.80 18.69
C LEU A 144 4.31 2.41 19.29
N LEU A 145 5.25 1.67 18.72
CA LEU A 145 5.68 0.37 19.22
C LEU A 145 6.58 0.53 20.45
N SER A 146 6.47 -0.38 21.41
CA SER A 146 7.44 -0.50 22.49
C SER A 146 8.82 -0.88 21.94
N GLY A 147 9.90 -0.66 22.69
CA GLY A 147 11.25 -0.99 22.25
C GLY A 147 11.42 -2.47 21.86
N ARG A 148 10.70 -3.40 22.52
CA ARG A 148 10.67 -4.82 22.15
C ARG A 148 9.99 -5.07 20.82
N GLU A 149 8.84 -4.46 20.59
CA GLU A 149 8.11 -4.58 19.33
C GLU A 149 8.88 -3.95 18.18
N GLN A 150 9.58 -2.83 18.42
CA GLN A 150 10.47 -2.22 17.42
C GLN A 150 11.63 -3.15 17.05
N ALA A 151 12.21 -3.85 18.03
CA ALA A 151 13.27 -4.82 17.78
C ALA A 151 12.76 -6.01 16.97
N LEU A 152 11.57 -6.53 17.32
CA LEU A 152 10.90 -7.57 16.56
C LEU A 152 10.57 -7.11 15.13
N PHE A 153 10.01 -5.92 14.98
CA PHE A 153 9.69 -5.35 13.68
C PHE A 153 10.93 -5.27 12.76
N ARG A 154 12.09 -4.85 13.31
CA ARG A 154 13.35 -4.84 12.56
C ARG A 154 13.80 -6.25 12.19
N ALA A 155 13.70 -7.22 13.11
CA ALA A 155 14.06 -8.61 12.83
C ALA A 155 13.19 -9.23 11.72
N LEU A 156 11.91 -8.89 11.69
CA LEU A 156 10.96 -9.37 10.66
C LEU A 156 11.23 -8.80 9.26
N SER A 157 12.04 -7.75 9.12
CA SER A 157 12.38 -7.16 7.82
C SER A 157 13.18 -8.08 6.90
N VAL A 158 13.70 -9.20 7.41
CA VAL A 158 14.38 -10.24 6.61
C VAL A 158 13.41 -10.99 5.69
N PHE A 159 12.12 -11.01 6.02
CA PHE A 159 11.14 -11.74 5.24
C PHE A 159 10.62 -10.91 4.06
N ALA A 160 10.64 -11.49 2.85
CA ALA A 160 9.99 -10.96 1.67
C ALA A 160 8.63 -11.65 1.51
N GLY A 161 7.54 -10.91 1.76
CA GLY A 161 6.18 -11.45 1.74
C GLY A 161 5.70 -11.86 3.14
N GLY A 162 4.99 -12.98 3.24
CA GLY A 162 4.48 -13.48 4.52
C GLY A 162 5.50 -14.32 5.30
N PHE A 163 5.21 -14.55 6.59
CA PHE A 163 6.02 -15.43 7.46
C PHE A 163 5.12 -16.25 8.38
N THR A 164 5.65 -17.36 8.89
CA THR A 164 5.00 -18.19 9.90
C THR A 164 5.57 -17.88 11.30
N LEU A 165 4.81 -18.17 12.36
CA LEU A 165 5.30 -17.99 13.73
C LEU A 165 6.59 -18.79 13.97
N THR A 166 6.69 -20.02 13.44
CA THR A 166 7.91 -20.83 13.53
C THR A 166 9.13 -20.16 12.90
N ALA A 167 8.93 -19.47 11.74
CA ALA A 167 10.02 -18.72 11.11
C ALA A 167 10.43 -17.51 11.94
N VAL A 168 9.48 -16.83 12.58
CA VAL A 168 9.75 -15.74 13.53
C VAL A 168 10.56 -16.23 14.71
N ASP A 169 10.15 -17.35 15.33
CA ASP A 169 10.89 -17.95 16.46
C ASP A 169 12.32 -18.27 16.08
N TRP A 170 12.54 -18.83 14.88
CA TRP A 170 13.87 -19.17 14.41
C TRP A 170 14.75 -17.92 14.21
N VAL A 171 14.23 -16.86 13.59
CA VAL A 171 14.94 -15.59 13.40
C VAL A 171 15.26 -14.93 14.75
N CYS A 172 14.32 -14.98 15.70
CA CYS A 172 14.51 -14.39 17.03
C CYS A 172 15.47 -15.22 17.92
N SER A 173 15.52 -16.54 17.77
CA SER A 173 16.38 -17.43 18.58
C SER A 173 17.85 -17.44 18.13
N GLY A 174 18.14 -17.08 16.87
CA GLY A 174 19.50 -17.01 16.32
C GLY A 174 20.26 -15.73 16.67
N ASN A 175 19.64 -14.79 17.36
CA ASN A 175 20.24 -13.50 17.68
C ASN A 175 20.25 -13.32 19.20
N ASP A 176 21.40 -13.53 19.87
CA ASP A 176 21.59 -13.52 21.34
C ASP A 176 21.03 -12.27 22.07
N GLY A 177 20.63 -11.23 21.32
CA GLY A 177 19.96 -10.02 21.84
C GLY A 177 18.44 -10.04 21.79
N ILE A 178 17.79 -11.09 21.24
CA ILE A 178 16.34 -11.11 20.95
C ILE A 178 15.60 -12.25 21.68
N ASP A 179 16.29 -13.12 22.39
CA ASP A 179 15.71 -14.30 23.09
C ASP A 179 14.57 -13.93 24.08
N HIS A 180 14.57 -12.69 24.57
CA HIS A 180 13.51 -12.13 25.42
C HIS A 180 12.28 -11.63 24.65
N LEU A 181 12.25 -11.72 23.31
CA LEU A 181 11.14 -11.27 22.45
C LEU A 181 10.12 -12.38 22.12
N ARG A 182 10.33 -13.61 22.62
CA ARG A 182 9.36 -14.69 22.40
C ARG A 182 7.95 -14.27 22.84
N PRO A 183 6.91 -14.57 22.04
CA PRO A 183 5.53 -14.41 22.49
C PRO A 183 5.37 -15.21 23.80
N ARG A 184 4.79 -14.61 24.82
CA ARG A 184 4.34 -15.36 25.99
C ARG A 184 2.99 -15.96 25.63
N ASP A 185 2.87 -17.27 25.82
CA ASP A 185 1.61 -18.03 25.72
C ASP A 185 0.49 -17.39 26.54
#